data_c153a4882870f1c62c8e19aa04e7b5aa
#
_entry.id   c153a4882870f1c62c8e19aa04e7b5aa
#
_cell.length_a   1.000
_cell.length_b   1.000
_cell.length_c   1.000
_cell.angle_alpha   90.00
_cell.angle_beta   90.00
_cell.angle_gamma   90.00
#
_symmetry.space_group_name_H-M   'P 1'
#
loop_
_entity.id
_entity.type
_entity.pdbx_description
1 polymer ?
#
loop_
_entity_poly.entity_id
_entity_poly.type
_entity_poly.pdbx_seq_one_letter_code
_entity_poly.pdbx_strand_id
1 'polypeptide(L)'
;MRLWICLSMIGWTKMSNVFRIMDYLDFLIPNPKCELLYNKDYEFLIAVMLSAQTTDKRVNLVTKDLFCKYDSLDKLRKASLDDVMGFVRPLGNYMKKAKAILLISNILYDDYNGIVPNDREALEGLPMVGRKTANVVLGELFGVSAIGVDTHILRVSKRLGLVSSSNPLVVERVLDDVIPKDKWIRVHHQLVLFGRYYCKAKNPCCDCCKLKDICFK
;
A
#
# COMPACT_ATOMS: atom_id res chain seq x y z
N MET A 1 -30.17 -19.43 26.32
CA MET A 1 -29.70 -20.37 25.28
C MET A 1 -29.85 -19.85 23.83
N ARG A 2 -30.73 -18.92 23.51
CA ARG A 2 -30.91 -18.35 22.12
C ARG A 2 -29.90 -17.25 21.71
N LEU A 3 -29.30 -16.50 22.65
CA LEU A 3 -28.33 -15.43 22.33
C LEU A 3 -26.95 -15.93 21.92
N TRP A 4 -26.51 -17.08 22.45
CA TRP A 4 -25.21 -17.67 22.11
C TRP A 4 -25.15 -18.27 20.70
N ILE A 5 -26.28 -18.79 20.21
CA ILE A 5 -26.38 -19.36 18.86
C ILE A 5 -26.35 -18.25 17.79
N CYS A 6 -26.92 -17.07 18.10
CA CYS A 6 -26.95 -15.96 17.16
C CYS A 6 -25.57 -15.31 16.97
N LEU A 7 -24.76 -15.19 18.02
CA LEU A 7 -23.39 -14.66 17.96
C LEU A 7 -22.43 -15.61 17.22
N SER A 8 -22.60 -16.92 17.37
CA SER A 8 -21.81 -17.91 16.62
C SER A 8 -22.15 -17.91 15.13
N MET A 9 -23.43 -17.80 14.76
CA MET A 9 -23.86 -17.77 13.36
C MET A 9 -23.38 -16.51 12.63
N ILE A 10 -23.37 -15.33 13.26
CA ILE A 10 -22.84 -14.09 12.69
C ILE A 10 -21.33 -14.21 12.47
N GLY A 11 -20.60 -14.85 13.38
CA GLY A 11 -19.16 -15.12 13.23
C GLY A 11 -18.86 -16.06 12.06
N TRP A 12 -19.63 -17.15 11.92
CA TRP A 12 -19.49 -18.12 10.83
C TRP A 12 -19.80 -17.51 9.45
N THR A 13 -20.87 -16.73 9.33
CA THR A 13 -21.25 -16.05 8.07
C THR A 13 -20.18 -15.05 7.64
N LYS A 14 -19.62 -14.30 8.59
CA LYS A 14 -18.55 -13.33 8.30
C LYS A 14 -17.27 -14.04 7.85
N MET A 15 -16.90 -15.14 8.50
CA MET A 15 -15.71 -15.92 8.16
C MET A 15 -15.85 -16.61 6.79
N SER A 16 -17.03 -17.17 6.47
CA SER A 16 -17.29 -17.76 5.15
C SER A 16 -17.18 -16.73 4.03
N ASN A 17 -17.62 -15.48 4.27
CA ASN A 17 -17.48 -14.40 3.31
C ASN A 17 -16.02 -13.99 3.10
N VAL A 18 -15.16 -14.01 4.13
CA VAL A 18 -13.72 -13.74 3.99
C VAL A 18 -13.07 -14.73 3.03
N PHE A 19 -13.28 -16.04 3.24
CA PHE A 19 -12.73 -17.06 2.33
C PHE A 19 -13.25 -16.91 0.90
N ARG A 20 -14.54 -16.68 0.73
CA ARG A 20 -15.14 -16.44 -0.58
C ARG A 20 -14.56 -15.21 -1.28
N ILE A 21 -14.28 -14.14 -0.54
CA ILE A 21 -13.60 -12.93 -1.05
C ILE A 21 -12.19 -13.30 -1.51
N MET A 22 -11.43 -14.01 -0.69
CA MET A 22 -10.06 -14.41 -1.01
C MET A 22 -10.01 -15.31 -2.25
N ASP A 23 -10.88 -16.33 -2.35
CA ASP A 23 -10.98 -17.21 -3.51
C ASP A 23 -11.30 -16.43 -4.79
N TYR A 24 -12.22 -15.47 -4.71
CA TYR A 24 -12.53 -14.62 -5.85
C TYR A 24 -11.39 -13.70 -6.25
N LEU A 25 -10.67 -13.15 -5.28
CA LEU A 25 -9.46 -12.34 -5.53
C LEU A 25 -8.34 -13.19 -6.13
N ASP A 26 -8.15 -14.43 -5.67
CA ASP A 26 -7.19 -15.37 -6.23
C ASP A 26 -7.52 -15.75 -7.68
N PHE A 27 -8.80 -15.95 -7.98
CA PHE A 27 -9.26 -16.19 -9.35
C PHE A 27 -9.04 -14.99 -10.26
N LEU A 28 -9.36 -13.79 -9.79
CA LEU A 28 -9.34 -12.56 -10.58
C LEU A 28 -7.94 -11.98 -10.76
N ILE A 29 -7.10 -12.12 -9.73
CA ILE A 29 -5.75 -11.56 -9.65
C ILE A 29 -4.81 -12.64 -9.09
N PRO A 30 -4.49 -13.67 -9.92
CA PRO A 30 -3.70 -14.82 -9.46
C PRO A 30 -2.26 -14.48 -9.12
N ASN A 31 -1.68 -13.45 -9.74
CA ASN A 31 -0.30 -13.00 -9.55
C ASN A 31 -0.26 -11.52 -9.20
N PRO A 32 -0.72 -11.13 -8.00
CA PRO A 32 -0.70 -9.73 -7.59
C PRO A 32 0.73 -9.25 -7.38
N LYS A 33 1.05 -8.06 -7.93
CA LYS A 33 2.37 -7.43 -7.78
C LYS A 33 2.21 -5.95 -7.51
N CYS A 34 3.21 -5.37 -6.87
CA CYS A 34 3.35 -3.93 -6.80
C CYS A 34 3.53 -3.36 -8.21
N GLU A 35 2.88 -2.23 -8.51
CA GLU A 35 2.99 -1.56 -9.82
C GLU A 35 4.06 -0.46 -9.84
N LEU A 36 4.69 -0.16 -8.71
CA LEU A 36 5.84 0.74 -8.65
C LEU A 36 7.08 0.03 -9.20
N LEU A 37 7.85 0.75 -10.04
CA LEU A 37 9.07 0.24 -10.66
C LEU A 37 10.29 0.72 -9.86
N TYR A 38 11.19 -0.21 -9.55
CA TYR A 38 12.42 0.06 -8.83
C TYR A 38 13.48 -1.01 -9.13
N ASN A 39 14.74 -0.66 -8.93
CA ASN A 39 15.87 -1.59 -9.05
C ASN A 39 16.60 -1.78 -7.71
N LYS A 40 16.42 -0.84 -6.77
CA LYS A 40 17.09 -0.82 -5.46
C LYS A 40 16.09 -0.52 -4.35
N ASP A 41 16.35 -1.00 -3.16
CA ASP A 41 15.43 -0.89 -2.03
C ASP A 41 15.09 0.56 -1.67
N TYR A 42 16.09 1.46 -1.67
CA TYR A 42 15.85 2.88 -1.42
C TYR A 42 14.99 3.54 -2.51
N GLU A 43 15.10 3.08 -3.76
CA GLU A 43 14.25 3.56 -4.85
C GLU A 43 12.79 3.18 -4.59
N PHE A 44 12.53 1.95 -4.11
CA PHE A 44 11.20 1.51 -3.71
C PHE A 44 10.63 2.35 -2.57
N LEU A 45 11.39 2.53 -1.48
CA LEU A 45 10.98 3.37 -0.35
C LEU A 45 10.58 4.79 -0.81
N ILE A 46 11.43 5.41 -1.64
CA ILE A 46 11.15 6.74 -2.20
C ILE A 46 9.91 6.72 -3.10
N ALA A 47 9.76 5.71 -3.97
CA ALA A 47 8.61 5.60 -4.86
C ALA A 47 7.29 5.43 -4.08
N VAL A 48 7.26 4.61 -3.02
CA VAL A 48 6.09 4.46 -2.14
C VAL A 48 5.77 5.76 -1.42
N MET A 49 6.77 6.48 -0.91
CA MET A 49 6.58 7.79 -0.29
C MET A 49 6.00 8.80 -1.30
N LEU A 50 6.52 8.80 -2.53
CA LEU A 50 6.03 9.68 -3.62
C LEU A 50 4.61 9.36 -4.07
N SER A 51 4.14 8.11 -3.89
CA SER A 51 2.78 7.69 -4.28
C SER A 51 1.66 8.33 -3.45
N ALA A 52 2.02 9.02 -2.35
CA ALA A 52 1.04 9.77 -1.56
C ALA A 52 0.30 10.80 -2.44
N GLN A 53 -1.04 10.66 -2.54
CA GLN A 53 -1.94 11.51 -3.35
C GLN A 53 -1.59 11.55 -4.85
N THR A 54 -0.95 10.52 -5.37
CA THR A 54 -0.51 10.43 -6.75
C THR A 54 -0.67 8.99 -7.26
N THR A 55 -0.86 8.80 -8.57
CA THR A 55 -0.94 7.44 -9.16
C THR A 55 0.44 6.85 -9.37
N ASP A 56 0.57 5.52 -9.22
CA ASP A 56 1.83 4.80 -9.42
C ASP A 56 2.38 5.03 -10.85
N LYS A 57 1.51 5.08 -11.86
CA LYS A 57 1.91 5.42 -13.24
C LYS A 57 2.65 6.75 -13.31
N ARG A 58 2.17 7.78 -12.60
CA ARG A 58 2.83 9.10 -12.58
C ARG A 58 4.11 9.07 -11.77
N VAL A 59 4.14 8.33 -10.67
CA VAL A 59 5.37 8.11 -9.89
C VAL A 59 6.42 7.44 -10.76
N ASN A 60 6.11 6.35 -11.44
CA ASN A 60 7.04 5.62 -12.30
C ASN A 60 7.65 6.49 -13.42
N LEU A 61 6.86 7.39 -14.02
CA LEU A 61 7.39 8.34 -15.02
C LEU A 61 8.45 9.26 -14.43
N VAL A 62 8.21 9.76 -13.22
CA VAL A 62 9.12 10.70 -12.55
C VAL A 62 10.35 9.99 -12.00
N THR A 63 10.17 8.84 -11.35
CA THR A 63 11.27 8.10 -10.70
C THR A 63 12.21 7.48 -11.72
N LYS A 64 11.73 7.10 -12.90
CA LYS A 64 12.58 6.63 -14.00
C LYS A 64 13.68 7.62 -14.34
N ASP A 65 13.32 8.87 -14.55
CA ASP A 65 14.28 9.92 -14.95
C ASP A 65 15.15 10.33 -13.76
N LEU A 66 14.57 10.43 -12.56
CA LEU A 66 15.29 10.75 -11.33
C LEU A 66 16.39 9.73 -11.03
N PHE A 67 16.06 8.43 -11.03
CA PHE A 67 17.02 7.36 -10.72
C PHE A 67 17.97 7.05 -11.87
N CYS A 68 17.62 7.41 -13.10
CA CYS A 68 18.55 7.39 -14.22
C CYS A 68 19.67 8.42 -14.05
N LYS A 69 19.33 9.65 -13.61
CA LYS A 69 20.31 10.69 -13.34
C LYS A 69 21.10 10.42 -12.06
N TYR A 70 20.43 10.01 -11.00
CA TYR A 70 21.00 9.71 -9.68
C TYR A 70 20.99 8.21 -9.43
N ASP A 71 21.86 7.50 -10.13
CA ASP A 71 21.94 6.03 -10.16
C ASP A 71 22.46 5.37 -8.87
N SER A 72 22.79 6.18 -7.86
CA SER A 72 23.20 5.69 -6.52
C SER A 72 22.66 6.60 -5.42
N LEU A 73 22.52 6.04 -4.21
CA LEU A 73 22.11 6.79 -3.03
C LEU A 73 23.07 7.95 -2.75
N ASP A 74 24.38 7.70 -2.91
CA ASP A 74 25.41 8.74 -2.70
C ASP A 74 25.28 9.91 -3.69
N LYS A 75 24.96 9.65 -4.95
CA LYS A 75 24.68 10.71 -5.92
C LYS A 75 23.37 11.44 -5.58
N LEU A 76 22.34 10.69 -5.20
CA LEU A 76 21.02 11.28 -4.90
C LEU A 76 21.07 12.18 -3.66
N ARG A 77 21.76 11.80 -2.59
CA ARG A 77 21.90 12.63 -1.40
C ARG A 77 22.65 13.94 -1.63
N LYS A 78 23.55 13.98 -2.64
CA LYS A 78 24.33 15.15 -3.03
C LYS A 78 23.62 16.04 -4.07
N ALA A 79 22.43 15.64 -4.52
CA ALA A 79 21.66 16.40 -5.50
C ALA A 79 21.21 17.75 -4.93
N SER A 80 21.12 18.76 -5.79
CA SER A 80 20.53 20.04 -5.38
C SER A 80 19.02 19.92 -5.21
N LEU A 81 18.46 20.67 -4.25
CA LEU A 81 17.01 20.69 -4.04
C LEU A 81 16.26 21.12 -5.31
N ASP A 82 16.76 22.12 -6.01
CA ASP A 82 16.12 22.64 -7.23
C ASP A 82 16.07 21.59 -8.35
N ASP A 83 17.12 20.82 -8.50
CA ASP A 83 17.15 19.77 -9.50
C ASP A 83 16.17 18.62 -9.16
N VAL A 84 16.15 18.17 -7.90
CA VAL A 84 15.17 17.17 -7.45
C VAL A 84 13.74 17.70 -7.58
N MET A 85 13.49 18.97 -7.23
CA MET A 85 12.17 19.60 -7.44
C MET A 85 11.78 19.60 -8.93
N GLY A 86 12.72 19.81 -9.84
CA GLY A 86 12.48 19.73 -11.28
C GLY A 86 11.87 18.39 -11.71
N PHE A 87 12.42 17.28 -11.23
CA PHE A 87 11.88 15.93 -11.51
C PHE A 87 10.50 15.71 -10.91
N VAL A 88 10.32 16.02 -9.62
CA VAL A 88 9.08 15.69 -8.91
C VAL A 88 7.97 16.74 -9.06
N ARG A 89 8.20 17.80 -9.82
CA ARG A 89 7.23 18.88 -10.07
C ARG A 89 5.85 18.39 -10.56
N PRO A 90 5.75 17.33 -11.40
CA PRO A 90 4.46 16.78 -11.82
C PRO A 90 3.65 16.13 -10.68
N LEU A 91 4.27 15.87 -9.50
CA LEU A 91 3.61 15.27 -8.35
C LEU A 91 3.07 16.36 -7.42
N GLY A 92 1.88 16.15 -6.85
CA GLY A 92 1.36 17.05 -5.82
C GLY A 92 2.32 17.17 -4.63
N ASN A 93 2.35 18.33 -3.97
CA ASN A 93 3.25 18.62 -2.85
C ASN A 93 4.75 18.45 -3.18
N TYR A 94 5.14 18.71 -4.43
CA TYR A 94 6.48 18.42 -4.97
C TYR A 94 7.62 19.00 -4.13
N MET A 95 7.48 20.20 -3.57
CA MET A 95 8.50 20.82 -2.70
C MET A 95 8.77 19.98 -1.45
N LYS A 96 7.70 19.52 -0.75
CA LYS A 96 7.83 18.66 0.41
C LYS A 96 8.42 17.31 0.03
N LYS A 97 8.00 16.74 -1.10
CA LYS A 97 8.49 15.47 -1.64
C LYS A 97 9.98 15.56 -2.01
N ALA A 98 10.43 16.63 -2.66
CA ALA A 98 11.84 16.83 -2.98
C ALA A 98 12.72 16.91 -1.71
N LYS A 99 12.29 17.71 -0.72
CA LYS A 99 12.99 17.77 0.57
C LYS A 99 13.04 16.40 1.26
N ALA A 100 11.93 15.65 1.23
CA ALA A 100 11.88 14.31 1.83
C ALA A 100 12.83 13.34 1.12
N ILE A 101 12.93 13.35 -0.21
CA ILE A 101 13.89 12.52 -0.96
C ILE A 101 15.31 12.77 -0.46
N LEU A 102 15.74 14.02 -0.39
CA LEU A 102 17.10 14.38 0.05
C LEU A 102 17.35 13.99 1.50
N LEU A 103 16.40 14.26 2.40
CA LEU A 103 16.52 13.90 3.81
C LEU A 103 16.55 12.39 4.01
N ILE A 104 15.66 11.63 3.37
CA ILE A 104 15.68 10.16 3.41
C ILE A 104 17.02 9.64 2.91
N SER A 105 17.52 10.18 1.79
CA SER A 105 18.81 9.74 1.22
C SER A 105 19.97 9.99 2.14
N ASN A 106 20.01 11.14 2.85
CA ASN A 106 21.04 11.43 3.84
C ASN A 106 20.91 10.49 5.07
N ILE A 107 19.71 10.37 5.65
CA ILE A 107 19.46 9.49 6.80
C ILE A 107 19.86 8.04 6.48
N LEU A 108 19.42 7.52 5.33
CA LEU A 108 19.80 6.16 4.93
C LEU A 108 21.32 6.00 4.78
N TYR A 109 21.99 7.00 4.22
CA TYR A 109 23.45 6.94 4.01
C TYR A 109 24.20 7.05 5.33
N ASP A 110 23.84 8.01 6.18
CA ASP A 110 24.60 8.35 7.38
C ASP A 110 24.26 7.43 8.57
N ASP A 111 23.00 7.09 8.78
CA ASP A 111 22.52 6.35 9.94
C ASP A 111 22.33 4.86 9.67
N TYR A 112 22.09 4.47 8.42
CA TYR A 112 21.76 3.09 8.03
C TYR A 112 22.73 2.47 7.01
N ASN A 113 23.91 3.08 6.78
CA ASN A 113 24.92 2.59 5.83
C ASN A 113 24.35 2.34 4.40
N GLY A 114 23.40 3.13 3.99
CA GLY A 114 22.74 3.01 2.68
C GLY A 114 21.66 1.92 2.58
N ILE A 115 21.34 1.24 3.68
CA ILE A 115 20.39 0.13 3.73
C ILE A 115 19.03 0.66 4.22
N VAL A 116 17.93 0.21 3.60
CA VAL A 116 16.58 0.49 4.09
C VAL A 116 16.34 -0.32 5.37
N PRO A 117 15.91 0.30 6.48
CA PRO A 117 15.70 -0.42 7.73
C PRO A 117 14.51 -1.40 7.64
N ASN A 118 14.72 -2.62 8.16
CA ASN A 118 13.66 -3.62 8.32
C ASN A 118 12.99 -3.49 9.70
N ASP A 119 12.60 -2.28 10.02
CA ASP A 119 11.91 -1.96 11.27
C ASP A 119 10.86 -0.87 11.05
N ARG A 120 9.67 -1.08 11.60
CA ARG A 120 8.55 -0.15 11.40
C ARG A 120 8.80 1.21 12.01
N GLU A 121 9.31 1.27 13.21
CA GLU A 121 9.52 2.51 13.95
C GLU A 121 10.61 3.36 13.27
N ALA A 122 11.69 2.72 12.83
CA ALA A 122 12.73 3.34 12.03
C ALA A 122 12.18 3.89 10.71
N LEU A 123 11.34 3.13 10.00
CA LEU A 123 10.71 3.59 8.75
C LEU A 123 9.74 4.76 9.00
N GLU A 124 8.90 4.69 10.03
CA GLU A 124 7.95 5.77 10.39
C GLU A 124 8.67 7.03 10.87
N GLY A 125 9.92 6.92 11.34
CA GLY A 125 10.79 8.05 11.67
C GLY A 125 11.32 8.82 10.44
N LEU A 126 11.23 8.24 9.25
CA LEU A 126 11.68 8.89 8.02
C LEU A 126 10.69 9.96 7.53
N PRO A 127 11.19 11.04 6.90
CA PRO A 127 10.34 12.13 6.40
C PRO A 127 9.24 11.64 5.45
N MET A 128 8.00 12.01 5.71
CA MET A 128 6.80 11.65 4.93
C MET A 128 6.52 10.14 4.83
N VAL A 129 7.16 9.33 5.64
CA VAL A 129 6.87 7.91 5.77
C VAL A 129 5.95 7.70 6.98
N GLY A 130 4.71 7.36 6.71
CA GLY A 130 3.75 6.99 7.76
C GLY A 130 3.48 5.48 7.75
N ARG A 131 2.65 5.02 8.69
CA ARG A 131 2.32 3.61 8.91
C ARG A 131 1.98 2.83 7.64
N LYS A 132 1.15 3.39 6.75
CA LYS A 132 0.80 2.74 5.47
C LYS A 132 2.03 2.51 4.61
N THR A 133 2.89 3.53 4.49
CA THR A 133 4.12 3.45 3.69
C THR A 133 5.09 2.43 4.29
N ALA A 134 5.30 2.47 5.62
CA ALA A 134 6.13 1.50 6.33
C ALA A 134 5.64 0.06 6.13
N ASN A 135 4.33 -0.20 6.26
CA ASN A 135 3.76 -1.53 6.04
C ASN A 135 4.00 -2.04 4.60
N VAL A 136 3.85 -1.17 3.59
CA VAL A 136 4.10 -1.54 2.18
C VAL A 136 5.58 -1.85 1.94
N VAL A 137 6.48 -1.04 2.50
CA VAL A 137 7.93 -1.25 2.38
C VAL A 137 8.35 -2.56 3.06
N LEU A 138 7.87 -2.80 4.29
CA LEU A 138 8.15 -4.03 5.04
C LEU A 138 7.63 -5.27 4.30
N GLY A 139 6.45 -5.20 3.73
CA GLY A 139 5.87 -6.31 2.98
C GLY A 139 6.65 -6.62 1.71
N GLU A 140 6.94 -5.61 0.90
CA GLU A 140 7.55 -5.79 -0.43
C GLU A 140 9.04 -6.14 -0.35
N LEU A 141 9.81 -5.42 0.47
CA LEU A 141 11.27 -5.61 0.52
C LEU A 141 11.70 -6.75 1.44
N PHE A 142 10.97 -6.98 2.53
CA PHE A 142 11.42 -7.89 3.59
C PHE A 142 10.49 -9.08 3.82
N GLY A 143 9.38 -9.17 3.10
CA GLY A 143 8.41 -10.24 3.29
C GLY A 143 7.71 -10.23 4.65
N VAL A 144 7.78 -9.10 5.38
CA VAL A 144 7.11 -8.96 6.67
C VAL A 144 5.61 -8.86 6.45
N SER A 145 4.85 -9.77 7.06
CA SER A 145 3.39 -9.75 6.95
C SER A 145 2.82 -8.45 7.49
N ALA A 146 2.32 -7.59 6.60
CA ALA A 146 1.72 -6.31 6.93
C ALA A 146 0.71 -5.89 5.85
N ILE A 147 -0.36 -5.21 6.25
CA ILE A 147 -1.36 -4.65 5.35
C ILE A 147 -1.30 -3.12 5.42
N GLY A 148 -0.90 -2.48 4.32
CA GLY A 148 -0.86 -1.02 4.22
C GLY A 148 -2.20 -0.47 3.75
N VAL A 149 -3.10 -0.10 4.66
CA VAL A 149 -4.45 0.38 4.30
C VAL A 149 -4.40 1.71 3.58
N ASP A 150 -4.78 1.68 2.30
CA ASP A 150 -4.95 2.85 1.44
C ASP A 150 -6.44 3.13 1.17
N THR A 151 -6.73 4.12 0.33
CA THR A 151 -8.10 4.48 -0.04
C THR A 151 -8.82 3.38 -0.83
N HIS A 152 -8.10 2.51 -1.56
CA HIS A 152 -8.66 1.38 -2.27
C HIS A 152 -9.08 0.28 -1.31
N ILE A 153 -8.17 -0.14 -0.42
CA ILE A 153 -8.43 -1.15 0.61
C ILE A 153 -9.57 -0.70 1.51
N LEU A 154 -9.53 0.54 2.01
CA LEU A 154 -10.57 1.09 2.87
C LEU A 154 -11.96 1.02 2.19
N ARG A 155 -12.05 1.44 0.95
CA ARG A 155 -13.31 1.41 0.18
C ARG A 155 -13.80 -0.01 -0.07
N VAL A 156 -12.91 -0.88 -0.54
CA VAL A 156 -13.24 -2.28 -0.87
C VAL A 156 -13.68 -3.02 0.38
N SER A 157 -12.93 -2.92 1.47
CA SER A 157 -13.26 -3.58 2.74
C SER A 157 -14.63 -3.17 3.29
N LYS A 158 -14.97 -1.88 3.15
CA LYS A 158 -16.33 -1.40 3.53
C LYS A 158 -17.41 -1.95 2.63
N ARG A 159 -17.21 -1.91 1.32
CA ARG A 159 -18.20 -2.41 0.35
C ARG A 159 -18.45 -3.91 0.50
N LEU A 160 -17.41 -4.68 0.79
CA LEU A 160 -17.51 -6.12 1.01
C LEU A 160 -17.95 -6.50 2.43
N GLY A 161 -18.28 -5.53 3.28
CA GLY A 161 -18.78 -5.78 4.64
C GLY A 161 -17.75 -6.36 5.60
N LEU A 162 -16.46 -6.28 5.25
CA LEU A 162 -15.38 -6.72 6.14
C LEU A 162 -15.27 -5.80 7.36
N VAL A 163 -15.52 -4.50 7.16
CA VAL A 163 -15.42 -3.48 8.20
C VAL A 163 -16.42 -2.35 7.95
N SER A 164 -16.96 -1.74 9.02
CA SER A 164 -17.84 -0.57 8.95
C SER A 164 -17.09 0.76 9.14
N SER A 165 -15.90 0.73 9.75
CA SER A 165 -15.12 1.92 10.06
C SER A 165 -14.50 2.56 8.82
N SER A 166 -14.28 3.89 8.89
CA SER A 166 -13.49 4.65 7.91
C SER A 166 -12.09 5.01 8.45
N ASN A 167 -11.75 4.58 9.67
CA ASN A 167 -10.42 4.77 10.25
C ASN A 167 -9.47 3.68 9.73
N PRO A 168 -8.37 4.04 9.03
CA PRO A 168 -7.43 3.06 8.47
C PRO A 168 -6.83 2.10 9.49
N LEU A 169 -6.55 2.55 10.72
CA LEU A 169 -6.01 1.69 11.78
C LEU A 169 -7.02 0.63 12.25
N VAL A 170 -8.30 0.99 12.29
CA VAL A 170 -9.36 0.01 12.61
C VAL A 170 -9.51 -0.99 11.47
N VAL A 171 -9.45 -0.51 10.23
CA VAL A 171 -9.51 -1.39 9.04
C VAL A 171 -8.33 -2.37 9.03
N GLU A 172 -7.11 -1.89 9.27
CA GLU A 172 -5.91 -2.72 9.37
C GLU A 172 -6.11 -3.82 10.41
N ARG A 173 -6.47 -3.48 11.66
CA ARG A 173 -6.69 -4.48 12.73
C ARG A 173 -7.74 -5.52 12.35
N VAL A 174 -8.88 -5.09 11.80
CA VAL A 174 -9.93 -6.04 11.39
C VAL A 174 -9.44 -6.97 10.27
N LEU A 175 -8.67 -6.46 9.31
CA LEU A 175 -8.11 -7.30 8.25
C LEU A 175 -7.05 -8.26 8.80
N ASP A 176 -6.22 -7.81 9.74
CA ASP A 176 -5.22 -8.64 10.43
C ASP A 176 -5.89 -9.79 11.23
N ASP A 177 -7.07 -9.52 11.83
CA ASP A 177 -7.83 -10.51 12.60
C ASP A 177 -8.52 -11.56 11.73
N VAL A 178 -8.99 -11.18 10.53
CA VAL A 178 -9.84 -12.08 9.71
C VAL A 178 -9.10 -12.74 8.55
N ILE A 179 -7.95 -12.21 8.12
CA ILE A 179 -7.13 -12.76 7.04
C ILE A 179 -5.98 -13.57 7.64
N PRO A 180 -5.71 -14.81 7.19
CA PRO A 180 -4.54 -15.56 7.61
C PRO A 180 -3.24 -14.78 7.37
N LYS A 181 -2.35 -14.75 8.36
CA LYS A 181 -1.15 -13.91 8.38
C LYS A 181 -0.22 -14.16 7.18
N ASP A 182 -0.11 -15.39 6.72
CA ASP A 182 0.67 -15.80 5.55
C ASP A 182 0.11 -15.25 4.23
N LYS A 183 -1.14 -14.74 4.23
CA LYS A 183 -1.81 -14.17 3.07
C LYS A 183 -1.80 -12.63 3.04
N TRP A 184 -1.33 -11.95 4.08
CA TRP A 184 -1.47 -10.50 4.21
C TRP A 184 -0.86 -9.72 3.04
N ILE A 185 0.39 -10.03 2.64
CA ILE A 185 1.06 -9.35 1.52
C ILE A 185 0.28 -9.57 0.22
N ARG A 186 -0.09 -10.83 -0.05
CA ARG A 186 -0.86 -11.19 -1.24
C ARG A 186 -2.21 -10.48 -1.28
N VAL A 187 -2.98 -10.56 -0.21
CA VAL A 187 -4.31 -9.93 -0.12
C VAL A 187 -4.21 -8.40 -0.15
N HIS A 188 -3.16 -7.82 0.44
CA HIS A 188 -2.89 -6.38 0.31
C HIS A 188 -2.86 -5.96 -1.16
N HIS A 189 -1.99 -6.57 -1.97
CA HIS A 189 -1.89 -6.25 -3.39
C HIS A 189 -3.18 -6.55 -4.16
N GLN A 190 -3.84 -7.67 -3.86
CA GLN A 190 -5.11 -8.01 -4.49
C GLN A 190 -6.20 -6.98 -4.19
N LEU A 191 -6.35 -6.54 -2.95
CA LEU A 191 -7.35 -5.52 -2.57
C LEU A 191 -7.07 -4.16 -3.22
N VAL A 192 -5.79 -3.76 -3.31
CA VAL A 192 -5.38 -2.54 -4.02
C VAL A 192 -5.75 -2.64 -5.50
N LEU A 193 -5.33 -3.71 -6.19
CA LEU A 193 -5.57 -3.91 -7.63
C LEU A 193 -7.08 -4.09 -7.92
N PHE A 194 -7.80 -4.83 -7.09
CA PHE A 194 -9.25 -4.97 -7.21
C PHE A 194 -9.96 -3.62 -7.07
N GLY A 195 -9.56 -2.82 -6.07
CA GLY A 195 -10.08 -1.48 -5.88
C GLY A 195 -9.73 -0.53 -7.04
N ARG A 196 -8.55 -0.70 -7.64
CA ARG A 196 -8.06 0.15 -8.73
C ARG A 196 -8.74 -0.15 -10.06
N TYR A 197 -8.91 -1.42 -10.39
CA TYR A 197 -9.34 -1.82 -11.73
C TYR A 197 -10.79 -2.30 -11.82
N TYR A 198 -11.34 -2.91 -10.77
CA TYR A 198 -12.68 -3.52 -10.76
C TYR A 198 -13.66 -2.76 -9.87
N CYS A 199 -13.42 -2.72 -8.57
CA CYS A 199 -14.28 -2.06 -7.60
C CYS A 199 -13.94 -0.57 -7.46
N LYS A 200 -13.95 0.16 -8.58
CA LYS A 200 -13.59 1.58 -8.66
C LYS A 200 -14.49 2.45 -7.78
N ALA A 201 -13.99 3.65 -7.39
CA ALA A 201 -14.79 4.62 -6.64
C ALA A 201 -16.01 5.07 -7.44
N LYS A 202 -15.80 5.41 -8.73
CA LYS A 202 -16.82 5.74 -9.72
C LYS A 202 -16.93 4.61 -10.73
N ASN A 203 -18.15 4.26 -11.13
CA ASN A 203 -18.44 3.23 -12.15
C ASN A 203 -17.70 1.89 -11.91
N PRO A 204 -17.88 1.22 -10.76
CA PRO A 204 -17.32 -0.11 -10.53
C PRO A 204 -17.99 -1.16 -11.42
N CYS A 205 -17.26 -2.22 -11.77
CA CYS A 205 -17.77 -3.35 -12.58
C CYS A 205 -18.67 -4.28 -11.73
N CYS A 206 -19.85 -3.81 -11.29
CA CYS A 206 -20.72 -4.60 -10.41
C CYS A 206 -21.42 -5.76 -11.13
N ASP A 207 -21.70 -5.63 -12.44
CA ASP A 207 -22.49 -6.63 -13.17
C ASP A 207 -21.72 -7.95 -13.39
N CYS A 208 -20.40 -7.89 -13.45
CA CYS A 208 -19.54 -9.07 -13.55
C CYS A 208 -18.89 -9.48 -12.21
N CYS A 209 -19.24 -8.83 -11.10
CA CYS A 209 -18.65 -9.12 -9.80
C CYS A 209 -19.36 -10.27 -9.10
N LYS A 210 -18.63 -11.37 -8.84
CA LYS A 210 -19.18 -12.55 -8.14
C LYS A 210 -19.42 -12.32 -6.63
N LEU A 211 -19.06 -11.13 -6.10
CA LEU A 211 -19.29 -10.75 -4.72
C LEU A 211 -20.49 -9.79 -4.57
N LYS A 212 -21.30 -9.62 -5.60
CA LYS A 212 -22.40 -8.66 -5.62
C LYS A 212 -23.45 -8.93 -4.53
N ASP A 213 -23.72 -10.18 -4.23
CA ASP A 213 -24.71 -10.63 -3.24
C ASP A 213 -24.29 -10.36 -1.78
N ILE A 214 -22.99 -10.23 -1.51
CA ILE A 214 -22.47 -9.87 -0.17
C ILE A 214 -22.04 -8.41 -0.07
N CYS A 215 -22.17 -7.64 -1.17
CA CYS A 215 -21.67 -6.27 -1.26
C CYS A 215 -22.73 -5.27 -0.73
N PHE A 216 -22.27 -4.31 0.09
CA PHE A 216 -23.09 -3.23 0.67
C PHE A 216 -23.04 -1.93 -0.17
N LYS A 217 -22.73 -2.03 -1.46
CA LYS A 217 -22.77 -0.88 -2.35
C LYS A 217 -24.18 -0.66 -2.87
#